data_62fe7a4c8a565c018bf126d8a513aeb3
#
_entry.id   62fe7a4c8a565c018bf126d8a513aeb3
#
_cell.length_a   1.000
_cell.length_b   1.000
_cell.length_c   1.000
_cell.angle_alpha   90.00
_cell.angle_beta   90.00
_cell.angle_gamma   90.00
#
_symmetry.space_group_name_H-M   'P 1'
#
loop_
_entity.id
_entity.type
_entity.pdbx_description
1 polymer ?
#
loop_
_entity_poly.entity_id
_entity_poly.type
_entity_poly.pdbx_seq_one_letter_code
_entity_poly.pdbx_strand_id
1 'polypeptide(L)'
;EFDMRTGDVAGNKTNVDTTILDNSNPLNPGGENGGYGSEDTVYVKISQPSETLEGGKLSHTVTLVDKDGNPVTIPAGEKIIVTLTYTSTDGVTDGDFSTIVKEVELVSNGTTFENTTIVDNTYEGSENYKVTITDVKQTNGTYENVAIHQTENSTTGKITDNPVQIVLVATDSTGTIPLKVDGTVDLEANKNSTPEGGKLYYVAVAVDTNGKPLDKQTGTVDVSYNNTFDTTDKDATLNGTGKDIKNNPTVVEIGKTFTVDAEDDYYAEGDEKFNVTISNPKDTGYDTGVSVKSGADTVTSTIKDNPASDTENPKTPIEDGGYGSEDTVYVKISQPS
;
A
#
# COMPACT_ATOMS: atom_id res chain seq x y z
N GLU A 1 -2.60 -60.00 1.43
CA GLU A 1 -3.58 -61.11 1.47
C GLU A 1 -3.06 -62.16 2.44
N PHE A 2 -3.72 -62.33 3.58
CA PHE A 2 -3.37 -63.31 4.59
C PHE A 2 -3.89 -64.67 4.16
N ASP A 3 -3.07 -65.56 3.60
CA ASP A 3 -3.42 -66.97 3.33
C ASP A 3 -3.05 -67.84 4.55
N MET A 4 -4.03 -68.00 5.46
CA MET A 4 -3.90 -68.97 6.55
C MET A 4 -4.26 -70.36 6.03
N ARG A 5 -3.27 -71.09 5.53
CA ARG A 5 -3.43 -72.52 5.27
C ARG A 5 -3.37 -73.33 6.56
N THR A 6 -4.52 -73.82 6.99
CA THR A 6 -4.57 -74.84 8.02
C THR A 6 -4.07 -76.14 7.47
N GLY A 7 -2.76 -76.37 7.57
CA GLY A 7 -2.22 -77.71 7.37
C GLY A 7 -2.35 -78.53 8.66
N ASP A 8 -2.81 -79.73 8.54
CA ASP A 8 -2.88 -80.77 9.60
C ASP A 8 -1.63 -80.78 10.42
N VAL A 9 -1.61 -80.32 11.66
CA VAL A 9 -0.51 -80.44 12.57
C VAL A 9 -0.94 -81.40 13.68
N ALA A 10 -0.53 -82.64 13.59
CA ALA A 10 -0.56 -83.56 14.68
C ALA A 10 0.45 -83.13 15.75
N GLY A 11 0.00 -82.39 16.76
CA GLY A 11 0.83 -82.01 17.90
C GLY A 11 0.28 -80.68 18.51
N ASN A 12 -0.07 -80.76 19.77
CA ASN A 12 -0.71 -79.70 20.58
C ASN A 12 0.12 -78.40 20.64
N LYS A 13 0.12 -77.58 19.62
CA LYS A 13 0.69 -76.24 19.64
C LYS A 13 -0.49 -75.21 19.62
N THR A 14 -0.72 -74.66 20.76
CA THR A 14 -1.77 -73.64 21.00
C THR A 14 -1.37 -72.22 20.51
N ASN A 15 -0.13 -72.04 20.05
CA ASN A 15 0.34 -70.76 19.56
C ASN A 15 1.06 -70.94 18.22
N VAL A 16 0.72 -70.11 17.28
CA VAL A 16 1.46 -69.93 16.02
C VAL A 16 2.11 -68.54 16.11
N ASP A 17 3.40 -68.47 16.17
CA ASP A 17 4.15 -67.25 16.06
C ASP A 17 4.24 -66.88 14.58
N THR A 18 3.62 -65.77 14.22
CA THR A 18 3.68 -65.22 12.86
C THR A 18 4.49 -63.95 12.90
N THR A 19 5.55 -63.91 12.13
CA THR A 19 6.36 -62.69 11.96
C THR A 19 5.89 -62.00 10.69
N ILE A 20 5.48 -60.76 10.83
CA ILE A 20 5.25 -59.85 9.71
C ILE A 20 6.63 -59.25 9.40
N LEU A 21 7.16 -59.50 8.24
CA LEU A 21 8.37 -58.85 7.78
C LEU A 21 7.99 -57.58 7.07
N ASP A 22 8.67 -56.52 7.47
CA ASP A 22 8.62 -55.25 6.74
C ASP A 22 9.26 -55.45 5.36
N ASN A 23 8.61 -54.97 4.30
CA ASN A 23 9.14 -55.12 2.96
C ASN A 23 10.11 -53.99 2.59
N SER A 24 10.47 -53.14 3.52
CA SER A 24 11.45 -52.07 3.36
C SER A 24 12.86 -52.66 3.11
N ASN A 25 13.17 -52.99 1.91
CA ASN A 25 14.53 -53.30 1.49
C ASN A 25 15.16 -52.02 0.91
N PRO A 26 16.10 -51.36 1.58
CA PRO A 26 16.80 -50.21 1.05
C PRO A 26 17.58 -50.48 -0.23
N LEU A 27 17.83 -51.77 -0.56
CA LEU A 27 18.41 -52.18 -1.83
C LEU A 27 17.37 -52.58 -2.89
N ASN A 28 16.14 -52.76 -2.49
CA ASN A 28 14.98 -53.00 -3.36
C ASN A 28 13.71 -52.38 -2.76
N PRO A 29 13.71 -51.10 -2.57
CA PRO A 29 12.55 -50.40 -2.00
C PRO A 29 11.36 -50.52 -2.98
N GLY A 30 10.22 -50.97 -2.50
CA GLY A 30 8.95 -50.94 -3.26
C GLY A 30 8.67 -52.15 -4.13
N GLY A 31 9.14 -53.35 -3.77
CA GLY A 31 8.73 -54.59 -4.42
C GLY A 31 9.40 -54.84 -5.78
N GLU A 32 8.80 -55.58 -6.65
CA GLU A 32 9.36 -56.26 -7.83
C GLU A 32 10.27 -55.43 -8.76
N ASN A 33 10.29 -54.07 -8.67
CA ASN A 33 11.06 -53.18 -9.53
C ASN A 33 11.97 -52.18 -8.83
N GLY A 34 12.19 -52.28 -7.51
CA GLY A 34 13.23 -51.49 -6.83
C GLY A 34 12.93 -50.02 -6.61
N GLY A 35 11.85 -49.68 -5.97
CA GLY A 35 11.49 -48.32 -5.48
C GLY A 35 10.45 -48.43 -4.38
N TYR A 36 10.32 -47.39 -3.54
CA TYR A 36 9.21 -47.34 -2.57
C TYR A 36 7.88 -47.24 -3.29
N GLY A 37 6.89 -48.07 -2.87
CA GLY A 37 5.53 -47.98 -3.35
C GLY A 37 4.82 -46.74 -2.82
N SER A 38 3.64 -46.48 -3.33
CA SER A 38 2.81 -45.39 -2.84
C SER A 38 2.35 -45.59 -1.40
N GLU A 39 2.22 -46.85 -0.97
CA GLU A 39 1.87 -47.28 0.40
C GLU A 39 3.00 -47.09 1.39
N ASP A 40 4.25 -47.08 0.95
CA ASP A 40 5.46 -46.91 1.76
C ASP A 40 5.86 -45.42 1.84
N THR A 41 5.15 -44.59 1.12
CA THR A 41 5.51 -43.17 0.94
C THR A 41 4.51 -42.25 1.58
N VAL A 42 5.01 -41.32 2.40
CA VAL A 42 4.25 -40.13 2.86
C VAL A 42 4.65 -38.92 2.05
N TYR A 43 3.68 -38.04 1.79
CA TYR A 43 3.88 -36.92 0.88
C TYR A 43 3.74 -35.59 1.63
N VAL A 44 4.69 -34.69 1.38
CA VAL A 44 4.62 -33.32 1.88
C VAL A 44 3.96 -32.43 0.83
N LYS A 45 2.90 -31.75 1.22
CA LYS A 45 2.20 -30.80 0.39
C LYS A 45 2.13 -29.42 1.02
N ILE A 46 1.96 -28.39 0.19
CA ILE A 46 1.71 -27.02 0.61
C ILE A 46 0.35 -26.58 0.10
N SER A 47 -0.37 -25.86 0.92
CA SER A 47 -1.72 -25.41 0.60
C SER A 47 -1.91 -23.95 0.98
N GLN A 48 -3.04 -23.42 0.53
CA GLN A 48 -3.57 -22.09 0.76
C GLN A 48 -2.81 -20.98 0.02
N PRO A 49 -3.37 -20.49 -1.09
CA PRO A 49 -3.00 -19.18 -1.58
C PRO A 49 -3.30 -18.14 -0.49
N SER A 50 -2.42 -17.18 -0.36
CA SER A 50 -2.53 -16.12 0.64
C SER A 50 -2.44 -14.77 -0.06
N GLU A 51 -3.18 -13.80 0.46
CA GLU A 51 -3.24 -12.44 -0.06
C GLU A 51 -3.14 -11.45 1.11
N THR A 52 -2.39 -10.38 0.93
CA THR A 52 -2.26 -9.32 1.94
C THR A 52 -2.01 -7.97 1.28
N LEU A 53 -2.28 -6.90 2.02
CA LEU A 53 -1.73 -5.58 1.72
C LEU A 53 -0.25 -5.53 2.14
N GLU A 54 0.50 -4.60 1.59
CA GLU A 54 1.85 -4.28 2.06
C GLU A 54 1.90 -4.09 3.58
N GLY A 55 3.00 -4.52 4.19
CA GLY A 55 3.17 -4.56 5.64
C GLY A 55 2.42 -5.67 6.35
N GLY A 56 1.62 -6.46 5.63
CA GLY A 56 0.88 -7.58 6.18
C GLY A 56 1.66 -8.89 6.13
N LYS A 57 0.94 -10.00 6.37
CA LYS A 57 1.51 -11.35 6.43
C LYS A 57 0.81 -12.28 5.47
N LEU A 58 1.61 -13.08 4.79
CA LEU A 58 1.17 -14.14 3.89
C LEU A 58 1.39 -15.48 4.57
N SER A 59 0.31 -16.17 4.89
CA SER A 59 0.31 -17.45 5.62
C SER A 59 0.12 -18.63 4.68
N HIS A 60 0.99 -19.64 4.79
CA HIS A 60 0.89 -20.88 4.05
C HIS A 60 1.01 -22.07 5.03
N THR A 61 0.42 -23.20 4.67
CA THR A 61 0.42 -24.40 5.51
C THR A 61 1.08 -25.57 4.80
N VAL A 62 2.01 -26.22 5.48
CA VAL A 62 2.66 -27.47 5.04
C VAL A 62 2.03 -28.64 5.78
N THR A 63 1.69 -29.71 5.06
CA THR A 63 0.97 -30.86 5.61
C THR A 63 1.61 -32.15 5.12
N LEU A 64 1.68 -33.17 6.00
CA LEU A 64 2.08 -34.53 5.66
C LEU A 64 0.84 -35.38 5.41
N VAL A 65 0.78 -36.08 4.30
CA VAL A 65 -0.36 -36.92 3.92
C VAL A 65 0.09 -38.28 3.40
N ASP A 66 -0.80 -39.27 3.48
CA ASP A 66 -0.64 -40.55 2.81
C ASP A 66 -0.98 -40.49 1.30
N LYS A 67 -0.90 -41.61 0.59
CA LYS A 67 -1.24 -41.73 -0.83
C LYS A 67 -2.69 -41.35 -1.17
N ASP A 68 -3.59 -41.42 -0.20
CA ASP A 68 -5.02 -41.14 -0.36
C ASP A 68 -5.36 -39.69 0.10
N GLY A 69 -4.35 -38.92 0.51
CA GLY A 69 -4.49 -37.53 0.94
C GLY A 69 -4.90 -37.36 2.41
N ASN A 70 -4.95 -38.44 3.19
CA ASN A 70 -5.27 -38.36 4.61
C ASN A 70 -4.08 -37.84 5.41
N PRO A 71 -4.31 -36.99 6.45
CA PRO A 71 -3.25 -36.49 7.30
C PRO A 71 -2.51 -37.60 8.05
N VAL A 72 -1.16 -37.56 8.00
CA VAL A 72 -0.29 -38.49 8.71
C VAL A 72 0.25 -37.83 9.98
N THR A 73 0.21 -38.57 11.10
CA THR A 73 0.74 -38.08 12.38
C THR A 73 2.25 -38.13 12.38
N ILE A 74 2.92 -37.04 12.76
CA ILE A 74 4.39 -37.01 12.96
C ILE A 74 4.68 -37.45 14.40
N PRO A 75 5.43 -38.55 14.60
CA PRO A 75 5.77 -39.03 15.92
C PRO A 75 6.67 -38.06 16.70
N ALA A 76 6.57 -38.12 18.03
CA ALA A 76 7.39 -37.27 18.89
C ALA A 76 8.88 -37.51 18.64
N GLY A 77 9.62 -36.45 18.41
CA GLY A 77 11.06 -36.47 18.10
C GLY A 77 11.40 -36.57 16.63
N GLU A 78 10.45 -36.91 15.74
CA GLU A 78 10.64 -36.79 14.29
C GLU A 78 10.42 -35.36 13.81
N LYS A 79 11.18 -34.97 12.80
CA LYS A 79 11.01 -33.71 12.07
C LYS A 79 11.17 -33.96 10.58
N ILE A 80 10.40 -33.25 9.81
CA ILE A 80 10.59 -33.18 8.36
C ILE A 80 11.00 -31.74 8.02
N ILE A 81 12.20 -31.60 7.48
CA ILE A 81 12.71 -30.33 6.99
C ILE A 81 12.20 -30.16 5.57
N VAL A 82 11.49 -29.04 5.33
CA VAL A 82 10.89 -28.69 4.03
C VAL A 82 11.58 -27.46 3.48
N THR A 83 12.26 -27.57 2.36
CA THR A 83 12.92 -26.46 1.69
C THR A 83 11.98 -25.83 0.67
N LEU A 84 11.90 -24.50 0.71
CA LEU A 84 11.00 -23.70 -0.11
C LEU A 84 11.80 -22.82 -1.06
N THR A 85 11.31 -22.67 -2.27
CA THR A 85 11.79 -21.68 -3.24
C THR A 85 10.63 -20.77 -3.68
N TYR A 86 10.98 -19.55 -4.01
CA TYR A 86 10.05 -18.50 -4.42
C TYR A 86 10.36 -18.09 -5.84
N THR A 87 9.34 -17.97 -6.64
CA THR A 87 9.44 -17.48 -8.03
C THR A 87 8.44 -16.34 -8.20
N SER A 88 8.93 -15.15 -8.53
CA SER A 88 8.08 -14.06 -8.94
C SER A 88 7.30 -14.45 -10.19
N THR A 89 6.01 -14.22 -10.17
CA THR A 89 5.15 -14.42 -11.35
C THR A 89 4.65 -13.08 -11.88
N ASP A 90 4.76 -12.02 -11.07
CA ASP A 90 4.31 -10.68 -11.42
C ASP A 90 4.91 -9.66 -10.42
N GLY A 91 6.10 -9.16 -10.71
CA GLY A 91 6.76 -8.06 -10.01
C GLY A 91 7.50 -8.38 -8.72
N VAL A 92 7.01 -9.28 -7.87
CA VAL A 92 7.57 -9.56 -6.53
C VAL A 92 9.08 -9.73 -6.54
N THR A 93 9.77 -9.03 -5.66
CA THR A 93 11.21 -9.08 -5.41
C THR A 93 11.54 -9.45 -3.96
N ASP A 94 12.80 -9.67 -3.65
CA ASP A 94 13.23 -9.85 -2.25
C ASP A 94 13.04 -8.55 -1.41
N GLY A 95 12.90 -7.39 -2.08
CA GLY A 95 12.67 -6.08 -1.46
C GLY A 95 11.29 -5.94 -0.82
N ASP A 96 10.30 -6.72 -1.26
CA ASP A 96 8.92 -6.66 -0.78
C ASP A 96 8.72 -7.38 0.55
N PHE A 97 9.76 -8.07 1.03
CA PHE A 97 9.69 -8.83 2.27
C PHE A 97 10.66 -8.33 3.34
N SER A 98 10.15 -8.14 4.56
CA SER A 98 10.96 -8.02 5.76
C SER A 98 11.38 -9.40 6.29
N THR A 99 10.58 -10.42 6.02
CA THR A 99 10.86 -11.82 6.38
C THR A 99 10.31 -12.75 5.31
N ILE A 100 11.17 -13.61 4.79
CA ILE A 100 10.82 -14.69 3.87
C ILE A 100 11.32 -16.03 4.43
N VAL A 101 10.43 -17.01 4.55
CA VAL A 101 10.73 -18.32 5.12
C VAL A 101 11.19 -19.28 4.00
N LYS A 102 12.44 -19.70 4.03
CA LYS A 102 13.03 -20.63 3.04
C LYS A 102 13.09 -22.08 3.51
N GLU A 103 12.87 -22.32 4.78
CA GLU A 103 12.85 -23.66 5.38
C GLU A 103 11.80 -23.74 6.48
N VAL A 104 11.04 -24.84 6.52
CA VAL A 104 10.01 -25.10 7.52
C VAL A 104 10.30 -26.42 8.20
N GLU A 105 10.36 -26.43 9.53
CA GLU A 105 10.40 -27.66 10.31
C GLU A 105 8.97 -28.15 10.57
N LEU A 106 8.58 -29.24 9.95
CA LEU A 106 7.30 -29.90 10.17
C LEU A 106 7.44 -30.88 11.35
N VAL A 107 7.03 -30.47 12.53
CA VAL A 107 7.07 -31.26 13.77
C VAL A 107 5.67 -31.75 14.20
N SER A 108 4.64 -31.20 13.61
CA SER A 108 3.24 -31.60 13.71
C SER A 108 2.56 -31.39 12.38
N ASN A 109 1.52 -32.15 12.10
CA ASN A 109 0.81 -32.00 10.84
C ASN A 109 0.04 -30.67 10.80
N GLY A 110 0.10 -29.98 9.65
CA GLY A 110 -0.52 -28.67 9.47
C GLY A 110 0.31 -27.51 10.03
N THR A 111 1.64 -27.56 9.91
CA THR A 111 2.52 -26.45 10.30
C THR A 111 2.31 -25.26 9.37
N THR A 112 1.97 -24.10 9.95
CA THR A 112 1.82 -22.83 9.24
C THR A 112 3.09 -22.00 9.39
N PHE A 113 3.50 -21.33 8.30
CA PHE A 113 4.55 -20.33 8.30
C PHE A 113 4.06 -19.03 7.65
N GLU A 114 4.71 -17.92 7.99
CA GLU A 114 4.32 -16.60 7.55
C GLU A 114 5.50 -15.86 6.90
N ASN A 115 5.27 -15.29 5.71
CA ASN A 115 6.13 -14.27 5.13
C ASN A 115 5.57 -12.90 5.49
N THR A 116 6.43 -11.98 5.92
CA THR A 116 6.01 -10.61 6.28
C THR A 116 6.48 -9.66 5.20
N THR A 117 5.56 -8.86 4.68
CA THR A 117 5.83 -7.87 3.64
C THR A 117 6.27 -6.52 4.22
N ILE A 118 6.77 -5.62 3.40
CA ILE A 118 7.21 -4.27 3.76
C ILE A 118 6.15 -3.28 3.29
N VAL A 119 6.01 -2.15 4.00
CA VAL A 119 5.31 -0.97 3.50
C VAL A 119 6.35 -0.01 2.98
N ASP A 120 6.23 0.42 1.76
CA ASP A 120 7.04 1.51 1.22
C ASP A 120 6.17 2.56 0.50
N ASN A 121 6.76 3.46 -0.26
CA ASN A 121 6.07 4.51 -0.98
C ASN A 121 6.09 4.31 -2.51
N THR A 122 6.52 3.14 -2.96
CA THR A 122 6.51 2.74 -4.36
C THR A 122 5.11 2.22 -4.69
N TYR A 123 4.57 2.61 -5.82
CA TYR A 123 3.31 2.05 -6.31
C TYR A 123 3.62 1.02 -7.40
N GLU A 124 3.43 -0.23 -7.08
CA GLU A 124 3.79 -1.39 -7.92
C GLU A 124 2.57 -2.12 -8.47
N GLY A 125 1.41 -1.91 -7.86
CA GLY A 125 0.19 -2.62 -8.19
C GLY A 125 0.07 -3.95 -7.44
N SER A 126 -0.72 -4.87 -7.99
CA SER A 126 -0.84 -6.21 -7.43
C SER A 126 0.30 -7.09 -7.91
N GLU A 127 1.07 -7.64 -7.00
CA GLU A 127 2.20 -8.50 -7.26
C GLU A 127 1.94 -9.94 -6.81
N ASN A 128 2.50 -10.90 -7.52
CA ASN A 128 2.28 -12.30 -7.25
C ASN A 128 3.59 -13.10 -7.23
N TYR A 129 3.65 -14.09 -6.34
CA TYR A 129 4.70 -15.08 -6.32
C TYR A 129 4.13 -16.49 -6.21
N LYS A 130 4.94 -17.45 -6.63
CA LYS A 130 4.71 -18.87 -6.41
C LYS A 130 5.73 -19.38 -5.40
N VAL A 131 5.29 -20.01 -4.31
CA VAL A 131 6.14 -20.76 -3.39
C VAL A 131 6.03 -22.25 -3.73
N THR A 132 7.17 -22.91 -3.82
CA THR A 132 7.27 -24.33 -4.23
C THR A 132 8.15 -25.09 -3.25
N ILE A 133 7.71 -26.28 -2.84
CA ILE A 133 8.53 -27.23 -2.10
C ILE A 133 9.56 -27.81 -3.09
N THR A 134 10.85 -27.68 -2.78
CA THR A 134 11.94 -28.19 -3.65
C THR A 134 12.74 -29.33 -3.04
N ASP A 135 12.69 -29.48 -1.73
CA ASP A 135 13.30 -30.60 -1.04
C ASP A 135 12.56 -30.93 0.25
N VAL A 136 12.60 -32.21 0.64
CA VAL A 136 12.03 -32.69 1.91
C VAL A 136 12.99 -33.75 2.50
N LYS A 137 13.23 -33.62 3.82
CA LYS A 137 14.15 -34.50 4.52
C LYS A 137 13.66 -34.82 5.92
N GLN A 138 13.43 -36.09 6.25
CA GLN A 138 13.19 -36.54 7.61
C GLN A 138 14.48 -36.62 8.43
N THR A 139 14.40 -36.43 9.75
CA THR A 139 15.59 -36.36 10.62
C THR A 139 15.97 -37.71 11.23
N ASN A 140 15.00 -38.54 11.59
CA ASN A 140 15.24 -39.80 12.31
C ASN A 140 14.89 -41.09 11.53
N GLY A 141 14.36 -40.94 10.31
CA GLY A 141 14.05 -42.09 9.48
C GLY A 141 12.85 -42.91 9.95
N THR A 142 11.84 -42.22 10.49
CA THR A 142 10.61 -42.85 10.99
C THR A 142 9.74 -43.41 9.86
N TYR A 143 9.73 -42.74 8.71
CA TYR A 143 8.99 -43.18 7.53
C TYR A 143 9.92 -43.87 6.56
N GLU A 144 9.44 -44.86 5.87
CA GLU A 144 10.24 -45.56 4.85
C GLU A 144 10.64 -44.62 3.73
N ASN A 145 9.72 -43.80 3.27
CA ASN A 145 9.97 -42.76 2.28
C ASN A 145 9.14 -41.49 2.56
N VAL A 146 9.79 -40.34 2.38
CA VAL A 146 9.16 -39.03 2.42
C VAL A 146 9.39 -38.37 1.07
N ALA A 147 8.32 -37.98 0.40
CA ALA A 147 8.39 -37.39 -0.94
C ALA A 147 7.60 -36.08 -1.02
N ILE A 148 7.89 -35.29 -2.04
CA ILE A 148 7.10 -34.11 -2.39
C ILE A 148 5.85 -34.56 -3.13
N HIS A 149 4.69 -34.00 -2.74
CA HIS A 149 3.43 -34.28 -3.43
C HIS A 149 3.47 -33.79 -4.89
N GLN A 150 3.06 -34.62 -5.84
CA GLN A 150 3.27 -34.33 -7.26
C GLN A 150 2.51 -33.11 -7.78
N THR A 151 1.30 -32.84 -7.30
CA THR A 151 0.43 -31.77 -7.79
C THR A 151 0.19 -30.67 -6.79
N GLU A 152 0.29 -30.92 -5.47
CA GLU A 152 0.08 -29.95 -4.40
C GLU A 152 1.41 -29.53 -3.75
N ASN A 153 2.47 -29.39 -4.56
CA ASN A 153 3.80 -28.99 -4.12
C ASN A 153 4.06 -27.49 -4.16
N SER A 154 3.07 -26.71 -4.55
CA SER A 154 3.21 -25.26 -4.66
C SER A 154 1.90 -24.54 -4.39
N THR A 155 2.02 -23.30 -3.94
CA THR A 155 0.89 -22.37 -3.77
C THR A 155 1.31 -20.95 -4.16
N THR A 156 0.41 -19.99 -4.09
CA THR A 156 0.66 -18.59 -4.48
C THR A 156 0.49 -17.65 -3.31
N GLY A 157 1.22 -16.56 -3.34
CA GLY A 157 0.99 -15.40 -2.49
C GLY A 157 0.78 -14.18 -3.36
N LYS A 158 -0.09 -13.27 -2.92
CA LYS A 158 -0.38 -12.00 -3.57
C LYS A 158 -0.17 -10.86 -2.58
N ILE A 159 0.60 -9.86 -3.00
CA ILE A 159 0.79 -8.59 -2.30
C ILE A 159 0.02 -7.53 -3.09
N THR A 160 -0.62 -6.63 -2.40
CA THR A 160 -1.37 -5.52 -3.01
C THR A 160 -0.98 -4.23 -2.29
N ASP A 161 -0.74 -3.17 -3.05
CA ASP A 161 -0.48 -1.85 -2.47
C ASP A 161 -1.55 -1.43 -1.48
N ASN A 162 -1.15 -0.61 -0.52
CA ASN A 162 -2.07 0.01 0.41
C ASN A 162 -2.99 1.01 -0.30
N PRO A 163 -4.20 1.29 0.23
CA PRO A 163 -5.08 2.31 -0.31
C PRO A 163 -4.42 3.68 -0.38
N VAL A 164 -4.57 4.35 -1.50
CA VAL A 164 -3.98 5.67 -1.76
C VAL A 164 -4.87 6.77 -1.20
N GLN A 165 -4.24 7.74 -0.53
CA GLN A 165 -4.91 8.94 -0.05
C GLN A 165 -4.41 10.17 -0.80
N ILE A 166 -5.31 11.12 -1.09
CA ILE A 166 -4.93 12.40 -1.69
C ILE A 166 -5.05 13.48 -0.61
N VAL A 167 -4.00 14.27 -0.45
CA VAL A 167 -3.94 15.42 0.46
C VAL A 167 -3.72 16.71 -0.32
N LEU A 168 -4.19 17.82 0.21
CA LEU A 168 -3.91 19.15 -0.33
C LEU A 168 -2.89 19.87 0.55
N VAL A 169 -1.86 20.46 -0.06
CA VAL A 169 -0.88 21.28 0.64
C VAL A 169 -0.65 22.60 -0.07
N ALA A 170 -0.40 23.65 0.72
CA ALA A 170 0.15 24.89 0.21
C ALA A 170 1.67 24.75 0.02
N THR A 171 2.18 25.36 -1.05
CA THR A 171 3.60 25.32 -1.40
C THR A 171 4.07 26.72 -1.80
N ASP A 172 5.33 26.88 -2.14
CA ASP A 172 5.84 28.09 -2.76
C ASP A 172 5.84 28.01 -4.29
N SER A 173 6.33 29.03 -4.94
CA SER A 173 6.40 29.12 -6.41
C SER A 173 7.24 28.01 -7.08
N THR A 174 8.05 27.28 -6.31
CA THR A 174 8.82 26.13 -6.84
C THR A 174 7.98 24.88 -6.99
N GLY A 175 6.84 24.82 -6.29
CA GLY A 175 5.97 23.64 -6.25
C GLY A 175 6.55 22.48 -5.44
N THR A 176 7.59 22.76 -4.63
CA THR A 176 8.19 21.72 -3.78
C THR A 176 7.22 21.32 -2.68
N ILE A 177 6.87 20.03 -2.62
CA ILE A 177 6.02 19.46 -1.58
C ILE A 177 6.73 19.59 -0.24
N PRO A 178 6.13 20.29 0.77
CA PRO A 178 6.74 20.38 2.08
C PRO A 178 6.69 19.02 2.79
N LEU A 179 7.85 18.58 3.30
CA LEU A 179 7.98 17.31 4.00
C LEU A 179 8.49 17.53 5.42
N LYS A 180 8.00 16.72 6.36
CA LYS A 180 8.56 16.57 7.70
C LYS A 180 9.85 15.75 7.67
N VAL A 181 10.56 15.69 8.79
CA VAL A 181 11.84 14.96 8.92
C VAL A 181 11.68 13.45 8.64
N ASP A 182 10.50 12.88 8.92
CA ASP A 182 10.18 11.48 8.68
C ASP A 182 9.75 11.18 7.22
N GLY A 183 9.74 12.20 6.35
CA GLY A 183 9.37 12.11 4.96
C GLY A 183 7.86 12.19 4.69
N THR A 184 7.03 12.36 5.72
CA THR A 184 5.59 12.60 5.53
C THR A 184 5.31 14.01 5.05
N VAL A 185 4.20 14.22 4.35
CA VAL A 185 3.78 15.54 3.89
C VAL A 185 3.49 16.45 5.10
N ASP A 186 4.08 17.65 5.10
CA ASP A 186 3.86 18.65 6.14
C ASP A 186 2.61 19.48 5.82
N LEU A 187 1.47 19.06 6.35
CA LEU A 187 0.18 19.76 6.18
C LEU A 187 0.10 21.11 6.92
N GLU A 188 1.05 21.39 7.81
CA GLU A 188 1.10 22.63 8.61
C GLU A 188 2.11 23.65 8.05
N ALA A 189 2.69 23.38 6.88
CA ALA A 189 3.62 24.32 6.26
C ALA A 189 2.89 25.62 5.90
N ASN A 190 3.29 26.71 6.54
CA ASN A 190 2.70 28.05 6.40
C ASN A 190 3.10 28.71 5.07
N LYS A 191 2.54 28.26 3.97
CA LYS A 191 2.71 28.81 2.61
C LYS A 191 1.40 29.32 2.01
N ASN A 192 0.41 29.57 2.84
CA ASN A 192 -0.98 29.84 2.49
C ASN A 192 -1.40 31.29 2.71
N SER A 193 -0.46 32.24 2.60
CA SER A 193 -0.74 33.66 2.73
C SER A 193 -0.01 34.46 1.65
N THR A 194 -0.70 35.44 1.07
CA THR A 194 -0.17 36.34 0.07
C THR A 194 -0.77 37.74 0.28
N PRO A 195 -0.08 38.83 -0.08
CA PRO A 195 -0.75 40.11 -0.24
C PRO A 195 -1.68 40.09 -1.46
N GLU A 196 -2.57 41.03 -1.54
CA GLU A 196 -3.33 41.32 -2.76
C GLU A 196 -2.42 41.50 -3.97
N GLY A 197 -2.91 41.15 -5.15
CA GLY A 197 -2.11 41.07 -6.39
C GLY A 197 -1.12 39.93 -6.43
N GLY A 198 -0.92 39.19 -5.32
CA GLY A 198 0.01 38.08 -5.21
C GLY A 198 -0.55 36.74 -5.69
N LYS A 199 0.22 35.68 -5.48
CA LYS A 199 -0.14 34.30 -5.88
C LYS A 199 0.01 33.32 -4.73
N LEU A 200 -0.96 32.42 -4.64
CA LEU A 200 -0.94 31.26 -3.77
C LEU A 200 -0.69 30.01 -4.61
N TYR A 201 0.07 29.08 -4.08
CA TYR A 201 0.48 27.85 -4.77
C TYR A 201 0.06 26.63 -3.98
N TYR A 202 -0.47 25.61 -4.65
CA TYR A 202 -0.97 24.40 -4.03
C TYR A 202 -0.56 23.17 -4.85
N VAL A 203 -0.49 22.02 -4.20
CA VAL A 203 -0.33 20.72 -4.81
C VAL A 203 -1.30 19.74 -4.16
N ALA A 204 -2.05 18.99 -4.97
CA ALA A 204 -2.73 17.79 -4.53
C ALA A 204 -1.74 16.63 -4.62
N VAL A 205 -1.49 15.92 -3.52
CA VAL A 205 -0.43 14.90 -3.42
C VAL A 205 -1.04 13.56 -3.10
N ALA A 206 -0.70 12.53 -3.90
CA ALA A 206 -0.99 11.15 -3.56
C ALA A 206 0.02 10.65 -2.51
N VAL A 207 -0.48 10.08 -1.43
CA VAL A 207 0.30 9.59 -0.30
C VAL A 207 -0.10 8.16 0.08
N ASP A 208 0.84 7.43 0.68
CA ASP A 208 0.58 6.16 1.34
C ASP A 208 -0.26 6.34 2.62
N THR A 209 -0.58 5.24 3.29
CA THR A 209 -1.33 5.25 4.56
C THR A 209 -0.60 5.96 5.70
N ASN A 210 0.74 6.09 5.62
CA ASN A 210 1.57 6.80 6.59
C ASN A 210 1.67 8.30 6.29
N GLY A 211 1.21 8.74 5.12
CA GLY A 211 1.27 10.13 4.68
C GLY A 211 2.55 10.51 3.94
N LYS A 212 3.33 9.53 3.46
CA LYS A 212 4.48 9.77 2.59
C LYS A 212 4.02 9.89 1.15
N PRO A 213 4.57 10.83 0.36
CA PRO A 213 4.27 10.92 -1.06
C PRO A 213 4.63 9.63 -1.78
N LEU A 214 3.72 9.14 -2.61
CA LEU A 214 4.01 8.05 -3.54
C LEU A 214 4.94 8.53 -4.65
N ASP A 215 5.75 7.65 -5.20
CA ASP A 215 6.60 7.94 -6.36
C ASP A 215 5.76 8.21 -7.62
N LYS A 216 4.61 7.56 -7.74
CA LYS A 216 3.64 7.76 -8.82
C LYS A 216 2.59 8.79 -8.42
N GLN A 217 2.59 9.94 -9.09
CA GLN A 217 1.61 11.02 -8.92
C GLN A 217 0.78 11.12 -10.20
N THR A 218 -0.48 10.70 -10.19
CA THR A 218 -1.31 10.60 -11.40
C THR A 218 -2.79 10.79 -11.10
N GLY A 219 -3.55 11.22 -12.12
CA GLY A 219 -4.97 11.50 -12.02
C GLY A 219 -5.27 12.97 -11.77
N THR A 220 -6.53 13.25 -11.47
CA THR A 220 -7.05 14.60 -11.23
C THR A 220 -7.94 14.61 -9.99
N VAL A 221 -8.12 15.81 -9.41
CA VAL A 221 -9.10 16.09 -8.38
C VAL A 221 -9.91 17.33 -8.74
N ASP A 222 -11.16 17.37 -8.31
CA ASP A 222 -11.98 18.59 -8.37
C ASP A 222 -11.52 19.54 -7.26
N VAL A 223 -11.52 20.86 -7.53
CA VAL A 223 -11.18 21.91 -6.57
C VAL A 223 -12.36 22.85 -6.40
N SER A 224 -12.63 23.21 -5.18
CA SER A 224 -13.64 24.20 -4.81
C SER A 224 -13.06 25.26 -3.86
N TYR A 225 -13.66 26.43 -3.88
CA TYR A 225 -13.25 27.61 -3.11
C TYR A 225 -14.42 28.13 -2.31
N ASN A 226 -14.18 28.56 -1.07
CA ASN A 226 -15.23 29.01 -0.18
C ASN A 226 -14.69 30.02 0.84
N ASN A 227 -15.29 31.21 0.94
CA ASN A 227 -14.94 32.31 1.85
C ASN A 227 -15.81 32.35 3.12
N THR A 228 -16.15 31.24 3.75
CA THR A 228 -17.07 31.21 4.91
C THR A 228 -16.61 31.99 6.15
N PHE A 229 -15.46 32.62 6.12
CA PHE A 229 -14.84 33.24 7.30
C PHE A 229 -15.06 34.75 7.42
N ASP A 230 -15.44 35.44 6.36
CA ASP A 230 -15.65 36.88 6.43
C ASP A 230 -17.11 37.26 6.15
N THR A 231 -17.77 37.79 7.19
CA THR A 231 -19.11 38.38 7.10
C THR A 231 -19.05 39.89 6.89
N THR A 232 -17.84 40.48 6.86
CA THR A 232 -17.60 41.93 6.69
C THR A 232 -17.06 42.28 5.32
N ASP A 233 -16.81 41.27 4.49
CA ASP A 233 -16.41 41.37 3.11
C ASP A 233 -17.37 42.25 2.32
N LYS A 234 -16.84 43.30 1.71
CA LYS A 234 -17.68 44.36 1.07
C LYS A 234 -18.11 43.96 -0.33
N ASP A 235 -17.39 43.11 -1.00
CA ASP A 235 -17.77 42.59 -2.30
C ASP A 235 -18.45 41.23 -2.25
N ALA A 236 -18.34 40.48 -1.13
CA ALA A 236 -19.08 39.27 -0.75
C ALA A 236 -19.04 38.11 -1.76
N THR A 237 -18.10 38.11 -2.67
CA THR A 237 -18.04 37.07 -3.71
C THR A 237 -16.63 36.73 -4.11
N LEU A 238 -16.19 35.55 -3.72
CA LEU A 238 -14.85 35.03 -3.87
C LEU A 238 -14.30 34.99 -5.31
N ASN A 239 -15.16 35.04 -6.34
CA ASN A 239 -14.74 34.81 -7.74
C ASN A 239 -15.29 35.85 -8.70
N GLY A 240 -14.42 36.39 -9.57
CA GLY A 240 -14.79 37.28 -10.67
C GLY A 240 -14.04 38.62 -10.62
N THR A 241 -14.36 39.55 -11.52
CA THR A 241 -13.73 40.89 -11.57
C THR A 241 -14.11 41.70 -10.34
N GLY A 242 -13.13 42.22 -9.63
CA GLY A 242 -13.33 42.97 -8.36
C GLY A 242 -13.67 42.03 -7.19
N LYS A 243 -13.05 40.87 -7.11
CA LYS A 243 -13.27 39.83 -6.11
C LYS A 243 -11.94 39.30 -5.63
N ASP A 244 -11.92 38.68 -4.46
CA ASP A 244 -10.70 38.28 -3.73
C ASP A 244 -9.76 37.38 -4.55
N ILE A 245 -10.30 36.50 -5.40
CA ILE A 245 -9.47 35.60 -6.19
C ILE A 245 -9.87 35.52 -7.66
N LYS A 246 -8.86 35.29 -8.51
CA LYS A 246 -8.97 35.02 -9.94
C LYS A 246 -8.08 33.85 -10.36
N ASN A 247 -8.22 33.35 -11.59
CA ASN A 247 -7.44 32.26 -12.17
C ASN A 247 -7.46 30.99 -11.31
N ASN A 248 -8.57 30.69 -10.66
CA ASN A 248 -8.76 29.57 -9.76
C ASN A 248 -9.27 28.33 -10.54
N PRO A 249 -8.44 27.32 -10.76
CA PRO A 249 -8.85 26.11 -11.49
C PRO A 249 -9.84 25.27 -10.68
N THR A 250 -10.82 24.67 -11.36
CA THR A 250 -11.81 23.77 -10.72
C THR A 250 -11.46 22.29 -10.82
N VAL A 251 -10.44 21.93 -11.62
CA VAL A 251 -9.86 20.58 -11.72
C VAL A 251 -8.36 20.75 -11.85
N VAL A 252 -7.61 19.94 -11.11
CA VAL A 252 -6.14 19.97 -11.14
C VAL A 252 -5.56 18.56 -11.23
N GLU A 253 -4.36 18.44 -11.77
CA GLU A 253 -3.62 17.19 -11.82
C GLU A 253 -2.95 16.92 -10.47
N ILE A 254 -2.99 15.67 -10.01
CA ILE A 254 -2.28 15.21 -8.81
C ILE A 254 -0.77 15.27 -9.06
N GLY A 255 -0.01 15.79 -8.10
CA GLY A 255 1.44 15.98 -8.19
C GLY A 255 1.86 17.23 -8.99
N LYS A 256 0.91 18.03 -9.50
CA LYS A 256 1.21 19.27 -10.21
C LYS A 256 0.83 20.48 -9.38
N THR A 257 1.70 21.49 -9.42
CA THR A 257 1.40 22.79 -8.81
C THR A 257 0.31 23.51 -9.58
N PHE A 258 -0.65 24.04 -8.87
CA PHE A 258 -1.63 25.00 -9.40
C PHE A 258 -1.62 26.29 -8.59
N THR A 259 -2.11 27.35 -9.19
CA THR A 259 -2.11 28.70 -8.58
C THR A 259 -3.52 29.21 -8.41
N VAL A 260 -3.68 30.05 -7.40
CA VAL A 260 -4.80 30.96 -7.22
C VAL A 260 -4.21 32.36 -7.10
N ASP A 261 -4.65 33.28 -7.94
CA ASP A 261 -4.20 34.66 -7.92
C ASP A 261 -5.10 35.47 -6.99
N ALA A 262 -4.55 36.20 -6.04
CA ALA A 262 -5.26 37.20 -5.28
C ALA A 262 -5.56 38.40 -6.19
N GLU A 263 -6.76 38.94 -6.14
CA GLU A 263 -7.11 40.15 -6.83
C GLU A 263 -6.50 41.34 -6.07
N ASP A 264 -6.27 42.41 -6.74
CA ASP A 264 -5.78 43.66 -6.23
C ASP A 264 -6.84 44.74 -6.54
N ASP A 265 -7.41 45.33 -5.55
CA ASP A 265 -8.50 46.29 -5.75
C ASP A 265 -8.37 47.52 -4.83
N TYR A 266 -9.41 48.31 -4.66
CA TYR A 266 -9.37 49.57 -3.91
C TYR A 266 -10.15 49.56 -2.60
N TYR A 267 -10.60 48.37 -2.17
CA TYR A 267 -11.28 48.22 -0.90
C TYR A 267 -10.25 47.93 0.21
N ALA A 268 -10.38 48.58 1.33
CA ALA A 268 -9.62 48.22 2.54
C ALA A 268 -10.45 47.25 3.36
N GLU A 269 -10.13 45.99 3.29
CA GLU A 269 -10.95 44.86 3.82
C GLU A 269 -10.30 44.16 4.98
N GLY A 270 -8.98 44.28 5.10
CA GLY A 270 -8.18 43.60 6.10
C GLY A 270 -7.76 42.20 5.65
N ASP A 271 -7.38 41.35 6.58
CA ASP A 271 -6.98 39.99 6.26
C ASP A 271 -8.21 39.13 5.87
N GLU A 272 -8.29 38.70 4.63
CA GLU A 272 -9.39 37.88 4.12
C GLU A 272 -8.98 36.40 4.10
N LYS A 273 -9.94 35.53 4.38
CA LYS A 273 -9.69 34.08 4.46
C LYS A 273 -10.64 33.31 3.57
N PHE A 274 -10.07 32.33 2.86
CA PHE A 274 -10.84 31.39 2.09
C PHE A 274 -10.28 29.98 2.20
N ASN A 275 -11.11 28.99 1.91
CA ASN A 275 -10.72 27.60 1.84
C ASN A 275 -10.55 27.16 0.40
N VAL A 276 -9.47 26.42 0.14
CA VAL A 276 -9.27 25.62 -1.06
C VAL A 276 -9.49 24.18 -0.67
N THR A 277 -10.44 23.51 -1.29
CA THR A 277 -10.80 22.11 -0.93
C THR A 277 -10.76 21.23 -2.16
N ILE A 278 -10.13 20.05 -2.03
CA ILE A 278 -10.10 19.02 -3.08
C ILE A 278 -11.14 17.94 -2.83
N SER A 279 -11.64 17.34 -3.91
CA SER A 279 -12.62 16.24 -3.87
C SER A 279 -12.54 15.38 -5.12
N ASN A 280 -13.28 14.26 -5.14
CA ASN A 280 -13.52 13.42 -6.31
C ASN A 280 -12.26 13.05 -7.11
N PRO A 281 -11.34 12.25 -6.58
CA PRO A 281 -10.21 11.72 -7.35
C PRO A 281 -10.69 10.95 -8.59
N LYS A 282 -10.08 11.21 -9.76
CA LYS A 282 -10.44 10.61 -11.05
C LYS A 282 -9.19 10.22 -11.84
N ASP A 283 -9.32 9.19 -12.67
CA ASP A 283 -8.29 8.76 -13.62
C ASP A 283 -6.91 8.54 -12.98
N THR A 284 -6.90 8.08 -11.73
CA THR A 284 -5.69 7.95 -10.93
C THR A 284 -4.79 6.80 -11.38
N GLY A 285 -5.37 5.75 -12.00
CA GLY A 285 -4.64 4.58 -12.48
C GLY A 285 -4.01 3.75 -11.36
N TYR A 286 -4.48 3.91 -10.11
CA TYR A 286 -4.19 3.01 -9.01
C TYR A 286 -5.22 1.88 -8.99
N ASP A 287 -4.79 0.66 -8.69
CA ASP A 287 -5.66 -0.53 -8.65
C ASP A 287 -6.30 -0.75 -7.27
N THR A 288 -5.87 0.00 -6.27
CA THR A 288 -6.44 0.03 -4.93
C THR A 288 -7.43 1.19 -4.76
N GLY A 289 -8.15 1.20 -3.64
CA GLY A 289 -9.07 2.29 -3.33
C GLY A 289 -8.35 3.63 -3.19
N VAL A 290 -8.84 4.65 -3.90
CA VAL A 290 -8.33 6.03 -3.82
C VAL A 290 -9.37 6.91 -3.16
N SER A 291 -8.96 7.72 -2.21
CA SER A 291 -9.82 8.67 -1.52
C SER A 291 -9.08 9.96 -1.17
N VAL A 292 -9.82 11.03 -0.99
CA VAL A 292 -9.25 12.24 -0.36
C VAL A 292 -9.18 12.00 1.14
N LYS A 293 -8.05 12.35 1.75
CA LYS A 293 -7.83 12.16 3.19
C LYS A 293 -8.64 13.17 4.00
N SER A 294 -9.57 12.69 4.81
CA SER A 294 -10.36 13.54 5.70
C SER A 294 -9.48 14.37 6.63
N GLY A 295 -9.73 15.69 6.67
CA GLY A 295 -8.95 16.65 7.46
C GLY A 295 -7.62 17.07 6.84
N ALA A 296 -7.31 16.58 5.61
CA ALA A 296 -6.18 17.02 4.81
C ALA A 296 -6.61 17.37 3.37
N ASP A 297 -7.89 17.56 3.17
CA ASP A 297 -8.56 17.90 1.92
C ASP A 297 -8.68 19.41 1.71
N THR A 298 -8.40 20.19 2.74
CA THR A 298 -8.66 21.64 2.75
C THR A 298 -7.47 22.42 3.28
N VAL A 299 -7.11 23.49 2.58
CA VAL A 299 -6.16 24.51 3.03
C VAL A 299 -6.91 25.82 3.22
N THR A 300 -6.84 26.38 4.41
CA THR A 300 -7.30 27.76 4.67
C THR A 300 -6.20 28.74 4.28
N SER A 301 -6.50 29.68 3.40
CA SER A 301 -5.57 30.67 2.89
C SER A 301 -5.97 32.07 3.30
N THR A 302 -5.01 32.99 3.33
CA THR A 302 -5.22 34.38 3.71
C THR A 302 -4.67 35.30 2.63
N ILE A 303 -5.51 36.20 2.16
CA ILE A 303 -5.12 37.37 1.38
C ILE A 303 -4.99 38.53 2.38
N LYS A 304 -3.94 39.28 2.28
CA LYS A 304 -3.66 40.42 3.16
C LYS A 304 -3.78 41.66 2.37
N ASP A 305 -4.57 42.64 2.88
CA ASP A 305 -4.56 43.99 2.34
C ASP A 305 -3.10 44.47 2.20
N ASN A 306 -2.83 45.18 1.15
CA ASN A 306 -1.57 45.91 1.03
C ASN A 306 -1.47 46.91 2.17
N PRO A 307 -0.50 46.74 3.10
CA PRO A 307 -0.43 47.65 4.25
C PRO A 307 -0.17 49.05 3.78
N ALA A 308 -1.06 49.96 4.19
CA ALA A 308 -0.95 51.39 3.98
C ALA A 308 0.26 52.04 4.71
N SER A 309 1.41 51.37 4.73
CA SER A 309 2.57 51.80 5.51
C SER A 309 3.60 52.59 4.70
N ASP A 310 3.45 52.72 3.40
CA ASP A 310 4.33 53.53 2.59
C ASP A 310 3.71 54.90 2.32
N THR A 311 3.77 55.75 3.33
CA THR A 311 3.31 57.13 3.24
C THR A 311 4.21 58.03 2.38
N GLU A 312 5.33 57.49 1.87
CA GLU A 312 6.36 58.30 1.19
C GLU A 312 6.24 58.27 -0.35
N ASN A 313 5.57 57.28 -0.94
CA ASN A 313 5.45 57.23 -2.39
C ASN A 313 4.21 56.43 -2.89
N PRO A 314 3.09 57.10 -3.11
CA PRO A 314 1.86 56.46 -3.62
C PRO A 314 1.97 55.91 -5.06
N LYS A 315 3.18 55.77 -5.61
CA LYS A 315 3.45 55.23 -6.94
C LYS A 315 4.39 54.05 -6.92
N THR A 316 4.75 53.53 -5.74
CA THR A 316 5.57 52.33 -5.66
C THR A 316 4.76 51.10 -6.03
N PRO A 317 5.36 50.14 -6.75
CA PRO A 317 4.70 48.90 -7.07
C PRO A 317 4.31 48.14 -5.78
N ILE A 318 3.28 47.32 -5.89
CA ILE A 318 2.71 46.42 -4.86
C ILE A 318 3.79 45.68 -4.06
N GLU A 319 4.93 45.36 -4.68
CA GLU A 319 6.07 44.65 -4.05
C GLU A 319 6.67 45.41 -2.84
N ASP A 320 6.46 46.74 -2.73
CA ASP A 320 7.01 47.58 -1.68
C ASP A 320 5.92 48.13 -0.69
N GLY A 321 4.67 47.69 -0.82
CA GLY A 321 3.61 48.06 0.12
C GLY A 321 3.07 49.49 -0.03
N GLY A 322 3.18 50.08 -1.18
CA GLY A 322 2.58 51.43 -1.50
C GLY A 322 1.20 51.28 -2.15
N TYR A 323 0.41 52.38 -2.07
CA TYR A 323 -0.86 52.44 -2.80
C TYR A 323 -0.61 52.43 -4.32
N GLY A 324 -1.21 51.47 -5.01
CA GLY A 324 -1.26 51.43 -6.47
C GLY A 324 -2.34 52.33 -7.06
N SER A 325 -2.50 52.29 -8.37
CA SER A 325 -3.62 52.93 -9.03
C SER A 325 -4.96 52.24 -8.72
N GLU A 326 -4.90 50.99 -8.35
CA GLU A 326 -6.00 50.12 -7.94
C GLU A 326 -6.54 50.53 -6.58
N ASP A 327 -5.68 50.92 -5.63
CA ASP A 327 -6.05 51.36 -4.29
C ASP A 327 -6.56 52.79 -4.23
N THR A 328 -6.60 53.48 -5.36
CA THR A 328 -6.90 54.92 -5.38
C THR A 328 -8.21 55.22 -6.05
N VAL A 329 -9.14 55.82 -5.33
CA VAL A 329 -10.41 56.32 -5.83
C VAL A 329 -10.26 57.80 -6.21
N TYR A 330 -10.51 58.15 -7.48
CA TYR A 330 -10.41 59.53 -8.00
C TYR A 330 -11.77 60.21 -8.04
N VAL A 331 -11.85 61.39 -7.44
CA VAL A 331 -13.06 62.25 -7.53
C VAL A 331 -12.90 63.21 -8.68
N LYS A 332 -13.81 63.15 -9.63
CA LYS A 332 -13.88 64.07 -10.77
C LYS A 332 -14.98 65.09 -10.62
N ILE A 333 -14.65 66.38 -10.72
CA ILE A 333 -15.61 67.51 -10.79
C ILE A 333 -15.86 67.85 -12.26
N SER A 334 -17.11 67.83 -12.69
CA SER A 334 -17.50 68.32 -14.00
C SER A 334 -18.21 69.65 -13.87
N GLN A 335 -17.95 70.66 -14.78
CA GLN A 335 -18.71 71.88 -14.84
C GLN A 335 -20.10 71.54 -15.35
N PRO A 336 -21.17 72.16 -14.75
CA PRO A 336 -22.47 72.09 -15.34
C PRO A 336 -22.48 72.83 -16.67
N SER A 337 -23.04 72.24 -17.71
CA SER A 337 -23.27 72.83 -19.03
C SER A 337 -24.31 73.95 -19.00
#